data_7f8b4c57cdc00bad369fbb4c18ed274b
#
_entry.id   7f8b4c57cdc00bad369fbb4c18ed274b
#
_cell.length_a   1.000
_cell.length_b   1.000
_cell.length_c   1.000
_cell.angle_alpha   90.00
_cell.angle_beta   90.00
_cell.angle_gamma   90.00
#
_symmetry.space_group_name_H-M   'P 1'
#
loop_
_entity.id
_entity.type
_entity.pdbx_description
1 polymer ?
#
loop_
_entity_poly.entity_id
_entity_poly.type
_entity_poly.pdbx_seq_one_letter_code
_entity_poly.pdbx_strand_id
1 'polypeptide(L)' 'MRHVHQKGNSSLDLSAIIDREDGQDLTESDAHTIIHSFVEWCEQNGYSTFCIARFLDAEGNPVQEHIGEEVE' A
#
# COMPACT_ATOMS: atom_id res chain seq x y z
N MET A 1 -11.32 10.35 -12.26
CA MET A 1 -11.18 9.97 -12.77
C MET A 1 -10.41 9.39 -12.81
N ARG A 2 -10.26 8.93 -13.09
CA ARG A 2 -9.61 8.13 -13.12
C ARG A 2 -8.63 8.33 -13.73
N HIS A 3 -7.81 8.14 -13.78
CA HIS A 3 -6.95 8.25 -14.30
C HIS A 3 -6.72 7.53 -15.03
N VAL A 4 -6.19 7.41 -15.42
CA VAL A 4 -6.12 6.83 -16.11
C VAL A 4 -5.14 6.34 -16.63
N HIS A 5 -4.82 5.50 -16.72
CA HIS A 5 -3.87 4.96 -17.14
C HIS A 5 -4.24 4.20 -18.13
N GLN A 6 -4.08 4.00 -18.94
CA GLN A 6 -4.59 3.42 -19.75
C GLN A 6 -3.91 2.77 -20.68
N LYS A 7 -2.95 2.17 -20.49
CA LYS A 7 -2.33 1.44 -21.36
C LYS A 7 -2.95 0.21 -21.67
N GLY A 8 -3.55 -0.51 -20.92
CA GLY A 8 -4.16 -1.76 -21.21
C GLY A 8 -5.62 -1.69 -21.09
N ASN A 9 -6.28 -2.79 -21.30
CA ASN A 9 -7.70 -2.87 -21.18
C ASN A 9 -8.17 -3.36 -19.85
N SER A 10 -7.28 -3.83 -19.02
CA SER A 10 -7.68 -4.34 -17.71
C SER A 10 -6.64 -4.00 -16.67
N SER A 11 -7.05 -4.01 -15.43
CA SER A 11 -6.22 -3.65 -14.29
C SER A 11 -6.58 -4.53 -13.13
N LEU A 12 -5.69 -4.62 -12.17
CA LEU A 12 -5.96 -5.31 -10.92
C LEU A 12 -6.24 -4.26 -9.86
N ASP A 13 -7.37 -4.38 -9.22
CA ASP A 13 -7.72 -3.54 -8.08
C ASP A 13 -7.63 -4.43 -6.86
N LEU A 14 -6.72 -4.11 -5.97
CA LEU A 14 -6.38 -4.98 -4.87
C LEU A 14 -6.73 -4.35 -3.54
N SER A 15 -7.36 -5.12 -2.68
CA SER A 15 -7.61 -4.72 -1.30
C SER A 15 -7.06 -5.75 -0.37
N ALA A 16 -6.42 -5.31 0.69
CA ALA A 16 -5.86 -6.26 1.65
C ALA A 16 -5.71 -5.62 3.02
N ILE A 17 -5.82 -6.42 4.05
CA ILE A 17 -5.50 -6.05 5.42
C ILE A 17 -4.34 -6.94 5.82
N ILE A 18 -3.29 -6.37 6.34
CA ILE A 18 -2.08 -7.11 6.64
C ILE A 18 -1.78 -7.03 8.11
N ASP A 19 -1.59 -8.18 8.72
CA ASP A 19 -1.24 -8.31 10.12
C ASP A 19 0.00 -9.16 10.25
N ARG A 20 0.66 -9.06 11.37
CA ARG A 20 1.79 -9.95 11.62
C ARG A 20 1.30 -11.32 12.00
N GLU A 21 2.02 -12.34 11.57
CA GLU A 21 1.64 -13.70 11.87
C GLU A 21 1.90 -14.06 13.31
N ASP A 22 2.81 -13.38 13.97
CA ASP A 22 3.21 -13.75 15.31
C ASP A 22 2.33 -13.16 16.40
N GLY A 23 1.27 -12.49 16.02
CA GLY A 23 0.36 -11.91 16.99
C GLY A 23 0.81 -10.60 17.61
N GLN A 24 1.97 -10.09 17.19
CA GLN A 24 2.44 -8.80 17.65
C GLN A 24 1.82 -7.70 16.81
N ASP A 25 1.89 -6.49 17.30
CA ASP A 25 1.39 -5.35 16.56
C ASP A 25 2.28 -5.06 15.36
N LEU A 26 1.66 -4.74 14.24
CA LEU A 26 2.41 -4.26 13.10
C LEU A 26 2.77 -2.81 13.38
N THR A 27 4.02 -2.44 13.16
CA THR A 27 4.46 -1.06 13.43
C THR A 27 4.36 -0.23 12.18
N GLU A 28 4.44 1.08 12.35
CA GLU A 28 4.48 1.96 11.18
C GLU A 28 5.68 1.68 10.31
N SER A 29 6.79 1.34 10.91
CA SER A 29 7.98 1.00 10.16
C SER A 29 7.74 -0.23 9.29
N ASP A 30 7.06 -1.23 9.85
CA ASP A 30 6.68 -2.41 9.08
C ASP A 30 5.80 -2.01 7.89
N ALA A 31 4.84 -1.13 8.13
CA ALA A 31 3.91 -0.72 7.09
C ALA A 31 4.64 0.00 5.96
N HIS A 32 5.57 0.87 6.31
CA HIS A 32 6.36 1.55 5.28
C HIS A 32 7.17 0.57 4.46
N THR A 33 7.77 -0.39 5.12
CA THR A 33 8.57 -1.39 4.43
C THR A 33 7.71 -2.20 3.45
N ILE A 34 6.53 -2.59 3.90
CA ILE A 34 5.63 -3.38 3.05
C ILE A 34 5.24 -2.59 1.81
N ILE A 35 4.83 -1.34 1.99
CA ILE A 35 4.37 -0.54 0.87
C ILE A 35 5.51 -0.23 -0.09
N HIS A 36 6.67 0.12 0.43
CA HIS A 36 7.81 0.38 -0.42
C HIS A 36 8.20 -0.86 -1.22
N SER A 37 8.19 -2.01 -0.57
CA SER A 37 8.55 -3.25 -1.24
C SER A 37 7.57 -3.59 -2.34
N PHE A 38 6.29 -3.37 -2.07
CA PHE A 38 5.26 -3.66 -3.04
C PHE A 38 5.41 -2.77 -4.28
N VAL A 39 5.57 -1.48 -4.06
CA VAL A 39 5.70 -0.54 -5.18
C VAL A 39 6.97 -0.82 -5.97
N GLU A 40 8.04 -1.10 -5.26
CA GLU A 40 9.30 -1.37 -5.91
C GLU A 40 9.23 -2.64 -6.74
N TRP A 41 8.58 -3.67 -6.21
CA TRP A 41 8.41 -4.90 -6.95
C TRP A 41 7.63 -4.65 -8.25
N CYS A 42 6.58 -3.87 -8.17
CA CYS A 42 5.78 -3.55 -9.35
C CYS A 42 6.63 -2.83 -10.39
N GLU A 43 7.40 -1.86 -9.96
CA GLU A 43 8.23 -1.10 -10.89
C GLU A 43 9.29 -1.95 -11.53
N GLN A 44 9.88 -2.84 -10.76
CA GLN A 44 10.92 -3.69 -11.29
C GLN A 44 10.39 -4.71 -12.28
N ASN A 45 9.11 -4.98 -12.21
CA ASN A 45 8.51 -5.97 -13.09
C ASN A 45 7.67 -5.36 -14.20
N GLY A 46 7.78 -4.06 -14.37
CA GLY A 46 7.13 -3.41 -15.50
C GLY A 46 5.69 -3.02 -15.28
N TYR A 47 5.26 -2.93 -14.04
CA TYR A 47 3.88 -2.56 -13.74
C TYR A 47 3.82 -1.13 -13.23
N SER A 48 2.74 -0.47 -13.56
CA SER A 48 2.46 0.87 -13.07
C SER A 48 1.52 0.74 -11.89
N THR A 49 1.80 1.43 -10.80
CA THR A 49 1.06 1.26 -9.57
C THR A 49 0.60 2.59 -9.00
N PHE A 50 -0.63 2.63 -8.59
CA PHE A 50 -1.12 3.73 -7.78
C PHE A 50 -1.64 3.10 -6.50
N CYS A 51 -1.04 3.45 -5.37
CA CYS A 51 -1.32 2.75 -4.13
C CYS A 51 -1.61 3.75 -3.02
N ILE A 52 -2.70 3.53 -2.31
CA ILE A 52 -3.04 4.32 -1.13
C ILE A 52 -3.18 3.36 0.01
N ALA A 53 -2.48 3.65 1.11
CA ALA A 53 -2.53 2.78 2.27
C ALA A 53 -2.73 3.61 3.51
N ARG A 54 -3.35 3.01 4.52
CA ARG A 54 -3.54 3.64 5.80
C ARG A 54 -3.08 2.70 6.88
N PHE A 55 -2.47 3.26 7.88
CA PHE A 55 -2.07 2.48 9.04
C PHE A 55 -3.23 2.48 10.03
N LEU A 56 -3.60 1.31 10.50
CA LEU A 56 -4.71 1.17 11.43
C LEU A 56 -4.15 0.87 12.79
N ASP A 57 -4.77 1.43 13.83
CA ASP A 57 -4.33 1.14 15.18
C ASP A 57 -4.91 -0.21 15.63
N ALA A 58 -4.66 -0.57 16.86
CA ALA A 58 -5.05 -1.88 17.35
C ALA A 58 -6.55 -2.09 17.34
N GLU A 59 -7.32 -1.03 17.30
CA GLU A 59 -8.75 -1.13 17.28
C GLU A 59 -9.32 -1.05 15.88
N GLY A 60 -8.46 -0.94 14.89
CA GLY A 60 -8.90 -0.90 13.51
C GLY A 60 -9.23 0.48 12.99
N ASN A 61 -8.87 1.50 13.73
CA ASN A 61 -9.15 2.87 13.30
C ASN A 61 -7.95 3.46 12.57
N PRO A 62 -8.18 4.23 11.51
CA PRO A 62 -7.05 4.81 10.78
C PRO A 62 -6.29 5.82 11.62
N VAL A 63 -4.98 5.73 11.54
CA VAL A 63 -4.12 6.73 12.12
C VAL A 63 -3.92 7.81 11.10
N GLN A 64 -3.72 9.03 11.57
CA GLN A 64 -3.70 10.11 10.70
C GLN A 64 -2.48 10.25 9.93
N GLU A 65 -1.69 9.36 9.56
CA GLU A 65 -0.51 9.47 8.80
C GLU A 65 -0.64 8.76 7.50
N HIS A 66 0.03 9.22 6.46
CA HIS A 66 0.02 8.57 5.19
C HIS A 66 1.24 7.71 5.08
N ILE A 67 1.07 6.55 4.48
CA ILE A 67 2.15 5.64 4.29
C ILE A 67 2.33 5.47 2.81
N GLY A 68 3.46 5.56 2.37
CA GLY A 68 3.66 5.29 1.01
C GLY A 68 3.65 6.40 0.10
N GLU A 69 3.45 7.41 0.22
CA GLU A 69 3.47 8.33 -0.67
C GLU A 69 3.72 9.53 -0.32
N GLU A 70 4.23 10.17 -0.46
CA GLU A 70 4.50 11.10 -0.21
C GLU A 70 4.64 11.98 -0.58
N VAL A 71 4.72 12.62 -0.71
CA VAL A 71 4.73 13.26 -1.23
C VAL A 71 4.95 14.30 -1.10
N GLU A 72 5.26 14.88 -0.93
CA GLU A 72 5.47 15.79 -0.99
C GLU A 72 5.93 16.11 -1.16
#